data_e49e58e4c90b7c717c057a3a51480da5
#
_entry.id   e49e58e4c90b7c717c057a3a51480da5
#
_cell.length_a   1.000
_cell.length_b   1.000
_cell.length_c   1.000
_cell.angle_alpha   90.00
_cell.angle_beta   90.00
_cell.angle_gamma   90.00
#
_symmetry.space_group_name_H-M   'P 1'
#
loop_
_entity.id
_entity.type
_entity.pdbx_description
1 polymer ?
#
loop_
_entity_poly.entity_id
_entity_poly.type
_entity_poly.pdbx_seq_one_letter_code
_entity_poly.pdbx_strand_id
1 'polypeptide(L)'
;MDRIIISPSKYVQGNGALANIGNYVKALGSKPLILADAFVTKLVGDTVATSFHGAGIKPEFDCFNGECSRPEIDRLLARCNQTPFDVIIGIGGGKTLDTAKSVAFYQKVPVVIVPTIASTDAPTSALAVIYT
;
A
#
# COMPACT_ATOMS: atom_id res chain seq x y z
N MET A 1 7.19 -22.50 -0.33
CA MET A 1 7.60 -21.18 0.14
C MET A 1 7.44 -21.11 1.64
N ASP A 2 8.45 -20.65 2.26
CA ASP A 2 8.36 -20.46 3.68
C ASP A 2 7.33 -19.40 3.97
N ARG A 3 6.50 -19.72 4.93
CA ARG A 3 5.53 -18.76 5.36
C ARG A 3 6.24 -17.67 6.16
N ILE A 4 6.09 -16.48 5.70
CA ILE A 4 6.58 -15.33 6.43
C ILE A 4 5.49 -14.93 7.40
N ILE A 5 5.80 -15.09 8.67
CA ILE A 5 4.87 -14.63 9.69
C ILE A 5 5.27 -13.21 9.99
N ILE A 6 4.46 -12.29 9.48
CA ILE A 6 4.72 -10.88 9.68
C ILE A 6 3.60 -10.36 10.56
N SER A 7 3.96 -9.92 11.73
CA SER A 7 2.99 -9.29 12.62
C SER A 7 2.99 -7.81 12.33
N PRO A 8 1.82 -7.18 12.24
CA PRO A 8 1.79 -5.74 12.07
C PRO A 8 2.41 -5.08 13.30
N SER A 9 3.33 -4.17 13.05
CA SER A 9 3.92 -3.40 14.14
C SER A 9 2.96 -2.33 14.63
N LYS A 10 1.99 -1.99 13.80
CA LYS A 10 0.97 -1.02 14.15
C LYS A 10 -0.30 -1.35 13.38
N TYR A 11 -1.42 -1.33 14.06
CA TYR A 11 -2.72 -1.59 13.47
C TYR A 11 -3.65 -0.45 13.83
N VAL A 12 -4.21 0.20 12.84
CA VAL A 12 -5.10 1.33 13.03
C VAL A 12 -6.41 1.04 12.31
N GLN A 13 -7.50 1.16 13.03
CA GLN A 13 -8.84 0.97 12.48
C GLN A 13 -9.65 2.23 12.65
N GLY A 14 -10.63 2.40 11.78
CA GLY A 14 -11.59 3.47 11.90
C GLY A 14 -11.70 4.29 10.64
N ASN A 15 -12.71 5.14 10.62
CA ASN A 15 -13.01 5.94 9.43
C ASN A 15 -11.93 6.96 9.09
N GLY A 16 -11.12 7.35 10.08
CA GLY A 16 -10.06 8.31 9.85
C GLY A 16 -8.71 7.71 9.48
N ALA A 17 -8.61 6.37 9.43
CA ALA A 17 -7.31 5.74 9.21
C ALA A 17 -6.70 6.13 7.88
N LEU A 18 -7.49 6.11 6.81
CA LEU A 18 -7.01 6.44 5.48
C LEU A 18 -6.67 7.92 5.34
N ALA A 19 -7.42 8.78 6.01
CA ALA A 19 -7.15 10.21 5.99
C ALA A 19 -5.86 10.59 6.72
N ASN A 20 -5.33 9.69 7.54
CA ASN A 20 -4.09 9.90 8.29
C ASN A 20 -2.93 9.03 7.80
N ILE A 21 -3.10 8.37 6.65
CA ILE A 21 -2.09 7.42 6.17
C ILE A 21 -0.72 8.07 6.01
N GLY A 22 -0.68 9.33 5.57
CA GLY A 22 0.59 10.04 5.40
C GLY A 22 1.39 10.14 6.68
N ASN A 23 0.72 10.37 7.81
CA ASN A 23 1.38 10.47 9.10
C ASN A 23 1.95 9.13 9.55
N TYR A 24 1.23 8.04 9.29
CA TYR A 24 1.73 6.71 9.65
C TYR A 24 2.91 6.31 8.78
N VAL A 25 2.84 6.58 7.48
CA VAL A 25 3.90 6.23 6.55
C VAL A 25 5.14 7.06 6.75
N LYS A 26 4.98 8.32 7.17
CA LYS A 26 6.11 9.21 7.43
C LYS A 26 7.10 8.61 8.43
N ALA A 27 6.61 7.82 9.37
CA ALA A 27 7.48 7.16 10.35
C ALA A 27 8.29 6.02 9.73
N LEU A 28 7.90 5.55 8.54
CA LEU A 28 8.55 4.41 7.87
C LEU A 28 9.48 4.84 6.76
N GLY A 29 9.17 5.93 6.08
CA GLY A 29 9.96 6.37 4.96
C GLY A 29 9.38 7.60 4.30
N SER A 30 10.01 8.03 3.22
CA SER A 30 9.65 9.26 2.52
C SER A 30 9.35 9.06 1.04
N LYS A 31 9.53 7.85 0.51
CA LYS A 31 9.33 7.56 -0.90
C LYS A 31 8.40 6.36 -1.09
N PRO A 32 7.11 6.50 -0.79
CA PRO A 32 6.18 5.39 -0.91
C PRO A 32 5.73 5.15 -2.36
N LEU A 33 5.57 3.88 -2.69
CA LEU A 33 4.87 3.46 -3.89
C LEU A 33 3.52 2.89 -3.47
N ILE A 34 2.44 3.43 -4.01
CA ILE A 34 1.09 3.00 -3.69
C ILE A 34 0.57 2.13 -4.84
N LEU A 35 0.22 0.90 -4.51
CA LEU A 35 -0.34 -0.04 -5.45
C LEU A 35 -1.84 -0.15 -5.21
N ALA A 36 -2.64 0.16 -6.22
CA ALA A 36 -4.09 0.08 -6.15
C ALA A 36 -4.63 -0.07 -7.57
N ASP A 37 -5.76 -0.76 -7.72
CA ASP A 37 -6.37 -0.84 -9.03
C ASP A 37 -7.05 0.50 -9.40
N ALA A 38 -7.52 0.60 -10.65
CA ALA A 38 -8.09 1.86 -11.13
C ALA A 38 -9.32 2.28 -10.34
N PHE A 39 -10.15 1.32 -9.95
CA PHE A 39 -11.37 1.61 -9.20
C PHE A 39 -11.04 2.15 -7.81
N VAL A 40 -10.14 1.48 -7.11
CA VAL A 40 -9.74 1.90 -5.76
C VAL A 40 -9.01 3.24 -5.81
N THR A 41 -8.14 3.43 -6.79
CA THR A 41 -7.43 4.70 -6.96
C THR A 41 -8.41 5.85 -7.13
N LYS A 42 -9.44 5.64 -7.93
CA LYS A 42 -10.47 6.66 -8.14
C LYS A 42 -11.25 6.93 -6.85
N LEU A 43 -11.51 5.89 -6.08
CA LEU A 43 -12.32 5.98 -4.87
C LEU A 43 -11.59 6.70 -3.73
N VAL A 44 -10.32 6.39 -3.51
CA VAL A 44 -9.58 6.86 -2.34
C VAL A 44 -8.38 7.73 -2.67
N GLY A 45 -8.04 7.88 -3.94
CA GLY A 45 -6.81 8.57 -4.36
C GLY A 45 -6.68 9.97 -3.81
N ASP A 46 -7.76 10.75 -3.86
CA ASP A 46 -7.70 12.13 -3.37
C ASP A 46 -7.48 12.20 -1.87
N THR A 47 -8.14 11.33 -1.11
CA THR A 47 -7.96 11.27 0.34
C THR A 47 -6.52 10.90 0.69
N VAL A 48 -5.98 9.91 -0.01
CA VAL A 48 -4.61 9.46 0.21
C VAL A 48 -3.61 10.54 -0.18
N ALA A 49 -3.78 11.14 -1.36
CA ALA A 49 -2.88 12.19 -1.83
C ALA A 49 -2.88 13.39 -0.89
N THR A 50 -4.05 13.78 -0.41
CA THR A 50 -4.19 14.90 0.53
C THR A 50 -3.45 14.58 1.83
N SER A 51 -3.58 13.37 2.33
CA SER A 51 -2.92 12.95 3.56
C SER A 51 -1.39 13.02 3.41
N PHE A 52 -0.86 12.51 2.30
CA PHE A 52 0.58 12.55 2.05
C PHE A 52 1.08 13.98 1.86
N HIS A 53 0.29 14.80 1.19
CA HIS A 53 0.64 16.20 1.01
C HIS A 53 0.78 16.89 2.37
N GLY A 54 -0.16 16.65 3.28
CA GLY A 54 -0.10 17.20 4.63
C GLY A 54 1.09 16.70 5.44
N ALA A 55 1.60 15.52 5.11
CA ALA A 55 2.78 14.95 5.77
C ALA A 55 4.09 15.34 5.09
N GLY A 56 4.03 16.12 4.01
CA GLY A 56 5.23 16.53 3.28
C GLY A 56 5.82 15.44 2.42
N ILE A 57 5.03 14.46 2.04
CA ILE A 57 5.47 13.30 1.24
C ILE A 57 4.78 13.34 -0.12
N LYS A 58 5.54 13.06 -1.17
CA LYS A 58 4.99 12.94 -2.51
C LYS A 58 4.94 11.46 -2.89
N PRO A 59 3.77 10.83 -2.84
CA PRO A 59 3.68 9.41 -3.19
C PRO A 59 3.64 9.22 -4.70
N GLU A 60 4.01 8.01 -5.14
CA GLU A 60 3.77 7.60 -6.51
C GLU A 60 2.73 6.49 -6.49
N PHE A 61 1.85 6.51 -7.46
CA PHE A 61 0.80 5.51 -7.61
C PHE A 61 1.13 4.61 -8.78
N ASP A 62 0.84 3.34 -8.64
CA ASP A 62 0.92 2.38 -9.74
C ASP A 62 -0.41 1.63 -9.80
N CYS A 63 -0.93 1.49 -11.01
CA CYS A 63 -2.19 0.82 -11.21
C CYS A 63 -1.97 -0.69 -11.23
N PHE A 64 -2.59 -1.40 -10.29
CA PHE A 64 -2.55 -2.84 -10.23
C PHE A 64 -3.38 -3.42 -11.37
N ASN A 65 -2.84 -4.44 -12.07
CA ASN A 65 -3.51 -4.99 -13.25
C ASN A 65 -4.61 -6.00 -12.94
N GLY A 66 -4.84 -6.32 -11.68
CA GLY A 66 -5.93 -7.20 -11.27
C GLY A 66 -5.50 -8.61 -10.88
N GLU A 67 -4.26 -9.01 -11.16
CA GLU A 67 -3.79 -10.34 -10.84
C GLU A 67 -2.47 -10.32 -10.09
N CYS A 68 -2.41 -11.07 -9.00
CA CYS A 68 -1.17 -11.29 -8.29
C CYS A 68 -0.40 -12.39 -9.01
N SER A 69 0.37 -11.98 -10.00
CA SER A 69 1.07 -12.90 -10.88
C SER A 69 2.55 -12.56 -10.92
N ARG A 70 3.37 -13.53 -11.33
CA ARG A 70 4.80 -13.28 -11.44
C ARG A 70 5.13 -12.15 -12.41
N PRO A 71 4.49 -12.06 -13.60
CA PRO A 71 4.74 -10.92 -14.48
C PRO A 71 4.41 -9.58 -13.84
N GLU A 72 3.34 -9.50 -13.06
CA GLU A 72 2.99 -8.25 -12.40
C GLU A 72 3.99 -7.89 -11.30
N ILE A 73 4.40 -8.89 -10.53
CA ILE A 73 5.43 -8.67 -9.51
C ILE A 73 6.72 -8.19 -10.16
N ASP A 74 7.14 -8.84 -11.25
CA ASP A 74 8.36 -8.47 -11.96
C ASP A 74 8.28 -7.06 -12.53
N ARG A 75 7.11 -6.67 -13.05
CA ARG A 75 6.89 -5.32 -13.55
C ARG A 75 7.12 -4.27 -12.45
N LEU A 76 6.57 -4.54 -11.28
CA LEU A 76 6.70 -3.63 -10.14
C LEU A 76 8.13 -3.62 -9.59
N LEU A 77 8.79 -4.76 -9.57
CA LEU A 77 10.19 -4.82 -9.15
C LEU A 77 11.09 -4.03 -10.10
N ALA A 78 10.81 -4.08 -11.41
CA ALA A 78 11.55 -3.29 -12.38
C ALA A 78 11.36 -1.80 -12.12
N ARG A 79 10.15 -1.39 -11.75
CA ARG A 79 9.90 -0.01 -11.38
C ARG A 79 10.69 0.40 -10.15
N CYS A 80 10.77 -0.49 -9.15
CA CYS A 80 11.53 -0.22 -7.94
C CYS A 80 13.03 -0.11 -8.20
N ASN A 81 13.52 -0.80 -9.24
CA ASN A 81 14.93 -0.69 -9.63
C ASN A 81 15.23 0.66 -10.27
N GLN A 82 14.26 1.27 -10.91
CA GLN A 82 14.42 2.59 -11.51
C GLN A 82 14.27 3.71 -10.48
N THR A 83 13.34 3.52 -9.55
CA THR A 83 13.08 4.50 -8.51
C THR A 83 13.10 3.78 -7.16
N PRO A 84 14.05 4.08 -6.30
CA PRO A 84 14.17 3.35 -5.03
C PRO A 84 13.08 3.81 -4.05
N PHE A 85 12.00 3.04 -4.00
CA PHE A 85 10.95 3.27 -3.00
C PHE A 85 11.38 2.66 -1.67
N ASP A 86 11.07 3.32 -0.58
CA ASP A 86 11.42 2.83 0.75
C ASP A 86 10.21 2.31 1.54
N VAL A 87 9.01 2.42 0.99
CA VAL A 87 7.79 1.85 1.55
C VAL A 87 6.90 1.41 0.39
N ILE A 88 6.29 0.23 0.51
CA ILE A 88 5.28 -0.22 -0.44
C ILE A 88 3.93 -0.19 0.26
N ILE A 89 2.94 0.36 -0.40
CA ILE A 89 1.60 0.48 0.16
C ILE A 89 0.64 -0.22 -0.78
N GLY A 90 -0.16 -1.15 -0.25
CA GLY A 90 -1.20 -1.80 -1.02
C GLY A 90 -2.56 -1.36 -0.51
N ILE A 91 -3.40 -0.88 -1.39
CA ILE A 91 -4.76 -0.47 -1.05
C ILE A 91 -5.72 -1.23 -1.95
N GLY A 92 -6.58 -2.03 -1.36
CA GLY A 92 -7.54 -2.78 -2.15
C GLY A 92 -7.91 -4.12 -1.56
N GLY A 93 -8.23 -5.05 -2.43
CA GLY A 93 -8.58 -6.41 -2.05
C GLY A 93 -7.37 -7.31 -1.92
N GLY A 94 -7.63 -8.60 -1.69
CA GLY A 94 -6.58 -9.57 -1.38
C GLY A 94 -5.48 -9.65 -2.43
N LYS A 95 -5.83 -9.64 -3.71
CA LYS A 95 -4.83 -9.75 -4.78
C LYS A 95 -3.88 -8.56 -4.80
N THR A 96 -4.41 -7.37 -4.60
CA THR A 96 -3.59 -6.15 -4.52
C THR A 96 -2.66 -6.21 -3.32
N LEU A 97 -3.21 -6.60 -2.17
CA LEU A 97 -2.43 -6.65 -0.93
C LEU A 97 -1.35 -7.70 -1.00
N ASP A 98 -1.64 -8.88 -1.57
CA ASP A 98 -0.65 -9.93 -1.72
C ASP A 98 0.48 -9.51 -2.66
N THR A 99 0.15 -8.79 -3.73
CA THR A 99 1.15 -8.27 -4.65
C THR A 99 2.05 -7.25 -3.95
N ALA A 100 1.45 -6.34 -3.19
CA ALA A 100 2.22 -5.34 -2.44
C ALA A 100 3.18 -6.00 -1.44
N LYS A 101 2.69 -7.02 -0.73
CA LYS A 101 3.53 -7.76 0.22
C LYS A 101 4.70 -8.43 -0.49
N SER A 102 4.45 -9.03 -1.65
CA SER A 102 5.51 -9.70 -2.42
C SER A 102 6.57 -8.72 -2.88
N VAL A 103 6.15 -7.58 -3.42
CA VAL A 103 7.09 -6.55 -3.89
C VAL A 103 7.93 -6.04 -2.72
N ALA A 104 7.29 -5.74 -1.61
CA ALA A 104 8.00 -5.25 -0.42
C ALA A 104 8.98 -6.28 0.12
N PHE A 105 8.60 -7.55 0.10
CA PHE A 105 9.47 -8.63 0.54
C PHE A 105 10.74 -8.68 -0.30
N TYR A 106 10.60 -8.66 -1.63
CA TYR A 106 11.76 -8.69 -2.51
C TYR A 106 12.62 -7.45 -2.40
N GLN A 107 12.01 -6.30 -2.14
CA GLN A 107 12.73 -5.04 -1.98
C GLN A 107 13.27 -4.85 -0.56
N LYS A 108 12.85 -5.69 0.38
CA LYS A 108 13.27 -5.62 1.78
C LYS A 108 12.91 -4.28 2.42
N VAL A 109 11.71 -3.83 2.14
CA VAL A 109 11.16 -2.59 2.70
C VAL A 109 9.87 -2.89 3.42
N PRO A 110 9.43 -2.03 4.34
CA PRO A 110 8.15 -2.23 5.01
C PRO A 110 6.98 -2.11 4.04
N VAL A 111 5.91 -2.80 4.35
CA VAL A 111 4.67 -2.73 3.58
C VAL A 111 3.54 -2.25 4.49
N VAL A 112 2.72 -1.36 3.95
CA VAL A 112 1.50 -0.90 4.60
C VAL A 112 0.34 -1.48 3.83
N ILE A 113 -0.56 -2.14 4.53
CA ILE A 113 -1.71 -2.79 3.91
C ILE A 113 -2.97 -2.05 4.32
N VAL A 114 -3.75 -1.66 3.33
CA VAL A 114 -5.03 -0.99 3.54
C VAL A 114 -6.12 -1.82 2.86
N PRO A 115 -6.68 -2.81 3.56
CA PRO A 115 -7.77 -3.59 2.98
C PRO A 115 -8.99 -2.72 2.77
N THR A 116 -9.56 -2.81 1.57
CA THR A 116 -10.82 -2.16 1.29
C THR A 116 -11.85 -3.26 1.08
N ILE A 117 -12.96 -3.14 1.79
CA ILE A 117 -14.04 -4.07 1.61
C ILE A 117 -14.97 -3.48 0.57
N ALA A 118 -15.23 -4.24 -0.48
CA ALA A 118 -16.18 -3.81 -1.50
C ALA A 118 -17.58 -3.90 -0.91
N SER A 119 -17.89 -3.01 -0.02
CA SER A 119 -19.19 -2.92 0.60
C SER A 119 -19.92 -1.73 0.01
N THR A 120 -21.22 -1.83 -0.04
CA THR A 120 -22.06 -0.73 -0.50
C THR A 120 -22.11 0.40 0.52
N ASP A 121 -21.70 0.11 1.73
CA ASP A 121 -21.73 1.12 2.79
C ASP A 121 -20.42 1.88 2.86
N ALA A 122 -20.39 2.89 3.70
CA ALA A 122 -19.19 3.68 3.91
C ALA A 122 -18.02 2.76 4.22
N PRO A 123 -16.91 2.91 3.53
CA PRO A 123 -15.80 2.00 3.72
C PRO A 123 -15.20 2.17 5.10
N THR A 124 -15.19 1.07 5.84
CA THR A 124 -14.34 0.97 7.00
C THR A 124 -13.00 0.48 6.51
N SER A 125 -11.99 1.29 6.67
CA SER A 125 -10.64 0.91 6.28
C SER A 125 -9.83 0.57 7.49
N ALA A 126 -9.16 -0.56 7.43
CA ALA A 126 -8.17 -0.93 8.42
C ALA A 126 -6.80 -0.72 7.80
N LEU A 127 -5.88 -0.22 8.58
CA LEU A 127 -4.53 0.03 8.12
C LEU A 127 -3.58 -0.79 8.98
N ALA A 128 -2.80 -1.61 8.34
CA ALA A 128 -1.81 -2.43 9.02
C ALA A 128 -0.43 -2.15 8.46
N VAL A 129 0.53 -1.91 9.32
CA VAL A 129 1.92 -1.72 8.94
C VAL A 129 2.66 -3.01 9.25
N ILE A 130 3.28 -3.58 8.23
CA ILE A 130 3.97 -4.85 8.33
C ILE A 130 5.42 -4.64 7.93
N TYR A 131 6.32 -5.13 8.75
CA TYR A 131 7.75 -5.11 8.43
C TYR A 131 8.17 -6.48 7.91
N THR A 132 9.01 -6.46 6.92
CA THR A 132 9.59 -7.68 6.38
C THR A 132 10.91 -8.00 7.05
#